data_e275b28a297443be01dad4e4a6cc12b4
#
_entry.id   e275b28a297443be01dad4e4a6cc12b4
#
_cell.length_a   1.000
_cell.length_b   1.000
_cell.length_c   1.000
_cell.angle_alpha   90.00
_cell.angle_beta   90.00
_cell.angle_gamma   90.00
#
_symmetry.space_group_name_H-M   'P 1'
#
loop_
_entity.id
_entity.type
_entity.pdbx_description
1 polymer ?
#
loop_
_entity_poly.entity_id
_entity_poly.type
_entity_poly.pdbx_seq_one_letter_code
_entity_poly.pdbx_strand_id
1 'polypeptide(L)'
;QRILPLLRELDRKSRQLEQEAADIRGLAVGNVFIATFPSISRFWLPQILRDFAQLYPGITVSIRESGQEEQDEWLREGAIDLAFCSYHDSPYHWIPFLEDEIWAAVPAGHSLAACDEIDLAKLADEPFILEDRAYDYDITRVITNAGVHPDVRWTSKDELAILAMVKLELGVSVLPALYLHEEHPGVAVRPLVPRAFRQLGAMVPDLDNLSPAARRFLASARKTMGISP
;
A
#
# COMPACT_ATOMS: atom_id res chain seq x y z
N GLN A 1 0.15 10.58 28.81
CA GLN A 1 0.56 9.98 27.51
C GLN A 1 1.27 8.62 27.67
N ARG A 2 2.09 8.37 28.72
CA ARG A 2 2.85 7.12 28.89
C ARG A 2 1.97 5.88 29.20
N ILE A 3 0.76 6.05 29.70
CA ILE A 3 -0.14 4.95 30.09
C ILE A 3 -0.98 4.44 28.88
N LEU A 4 -1.27 5.30 27.90
CA LEU A 4 -2.13 4.95 26.77
C LEU A 4 -1.61 3.75 25.93
N PRO A 5 -0.32 3.67 25.59
CA PRO A 5 0.22 2.49 24.90
C PRO A 5 0.05 1.20 25.71
N LEU A 6 0.28 1.25 27.04
CA LEU A 6 0.09 0.10 27.91
C LEU A 6 -1.37 -0.37 27.99
N LEU A 7 -2.31 0.57 28.00
CA LEU A 7 -3.74 0.25 27.98
C LEU A 7 -4.14 -0.39 26.63
N ARG A 8 -3.61 0.10 25.52
CA ARG A 8 -3.84 -0.49 24.19
C ARG A 8 -3.26 -1.91 24.09
N GLU A 9 -2.06 -2.12 24.63
CA GLU A 9 -1.45 -3.44 24.66
C GLU A 9 -2.28 -4.42 25.51
N LEU A 10 -2.75 -3.99 26.67
CA LEU A 10 -3.63 -4.80 27.53
C LEU A 10 -4.94 -5.15 26.82
N ASP A 11 -5.57 -4.19 26.19
CA ASP A 11 -6.80 -4.41 25.40
C ASP A 11 -6.58 -5.39 24.25
N ARG A 12 -5.48 -5.23 23.51
CA ARG A 12 -5.09 -6.16 22.44
C ARG A 12 -4.89 -7.58 22.97
N LYS A 13 -4.18 -7.74 24.10
CA LYS A 13 -3.95 -9.05 24.73
C LYS A 13 -5.25 -9.67 25.26
N SER A 14 -6.15 -8.87 25.81
CA SER A 14 -7.48 -9.33 26.22
C SER A 14 -8.30 -9.87 25.04
N ARG A 15 -8.35 -9.12 23.95
CA ARG A 15 -9.03 -9.56 22.73
C ARG A 15 -8.39 -10.82 22.12
N GLN A 16 -7.06 -10.91 22.13
CA GLN A 16 -6.35 -12.10 21.67
C GLN A 16 -6.72 -13.33 22.51
N LEU A 17 -6.76 -13.20 23.85
CA LEU A 17 -7.15 -14.28 24.74
C LEU A 17 -8.59 -14.76 24.47
N GLU A 18 -9.52 -13.84 24.27
CA GLU A 18 -10.91 -14.17 23.92
C GLU A 18 -11.00 -14.94 22.59
N GLN A 19 -10.22 -14.53 21.59
CA GLN A 19 -10.16 -15.19 20.28
C GLN A 19 -9.50 -16.59 20.39
N GLU A 20 -8.43 -16.75 21.16
CA GLU A 20 -7.82 -18.07 21.41
C GLU A 20 -8.81 -19.00 22.14
N ALA A 21 -9.53 -18.50 23.14
CA ALA A 21 -10.56 -19.26 23.84
C ALA A 21 -11.74 -19.64 22.92
N ALA A 22 -12.09 -18.82 21.96
CA ALA A 22 -13.12 -19.12 20.95
C ALA A 22 -12.58 -20.17 19.95
N ASP A 23 -11.34 -20.03 19.52
CA ASP A 23 -10.67 -20.92 18.57
C ASP A 23 -10.56 -22.35 19.11
N ILE A 24 -10.18 -22.52 20.40
CA ILE A 24 -10.18 -23.83 21.08
C ILE A 24 -11.57 -24.49 21.04
N ARG A 25 -12.65 -23.71 21.01
CA ARG A 25 -14.03 -24.20 20.89
C ARG A 25 -14.47 -24.39 19.44
N GLY A 26 -13.59 -24.21 18.48
CA GLY A 26 -13.89 -24.34 17.04
C GLY A 26 -14.68 -23.15 16.45
N LEU A 27 -14.74 -22.03 17.16
CA LEU A 27 -15.45 -20.83 16.71
C LEU A 27 -14.48 -19.86 16.05
N ALA A 28 -14.68 -19.59 14.76
CA ALA A 28 -13.92 -18.59 14.04
C ALA A 28 -14.62 -17.21 14.18
N VAL A 29 -14.33 -16.54 15.28
CA VAL A 29 -14.89 -15.21 15.61
C VAL A 29 -13.78 -14.26 16.06
N GLY A 30 -13.98 -12.96 15.89
CA GLY A 30 -13.03 -11.95 16.34
C GLY A 30 -13.00 -10.71 15.47
N ASN A 31 -11.99 -9.88 15.69
CA ASN A 31 -11.74 -8.67 14.92
C ASN A 31 -10.30 -8.68 14.43
N VAL A 32 -10.09 -8.21 13.21
CA VAL A 32 -8.78 -7.94 12.62
C VAL A 32 -8.70 -6.45 12.30
N PHE A 33 -7.67 -5.79 12.77
CA PHE A 33 -7.39 -4.39 12.49
C PHE A 33 -6.21 -4.31 11.52
N ILE A 34 -6.45 -3.75 10.35
CA ILE A 34 -5.42 -3.62 9.30
C ILE A 34 -5.19 -2.17 8.94
N ALA A 35 -3.94 -1.85 8.63
CA ALA A 35 -3.60 -0.62 7.94
C ALA A 35 -3.21 -0.91 6.49
N THR A 36 -3.37 0.08 5.65
CA THR A 36 -3.05 0.00 4.23
C THR A 36 -2.88 1.40 3.64
N PHE A 37 -2.47 1.48 2.38
CA PHE A 37 -2.53 2.70 1.59
C PHE A 37 -3.44 2.55 0.38
N PRO A 38 -3.83 3.66 -0.29
CA PRO A 38 -4.93 3.66 -1.25
C PRO A 38 -4.83 2.63 -2.37
N SER A 39 -3.63 2.37 -2.95
CA SER A 39 -3.49 1.38 -4.03
C SER A 39 -3.89 -0.03 -3.59
N ILE A 40 -3.46 -0.47 -2.40
CA ILE A 40 -3.83 -1.79 -1.88
C ILE A 40 -5.31 -1.84 -1.49
N SER A 41 -5.83 -0.78 -0.85
CA SER A 41 -7.26 -0.65 -0.54
C SER A 41 -8.13 -0.83 -1.78
N ARG A 42 -7.70 -0.28 -2.90
CA ARG A 42 -8.48 -0.29 -4.13
C ARG A 42 -8.35 -1.60 -4.90
N PHE A 43 -7.14 -2.14 -5.04
CA PHE A 43 -6.88 -3.23 -5.99
C PHE A 43 -6.77 -4.62 -5.35
N TRP A 44 -6.41 -4.72 -4.08
CA TRP A 44 -6.24 -6.01 -3.40
C TRP A 44 -7.34 -6.31 -2.40
N LEU A 45 -7.61 -5.37 -1.49
CA LEU A 45 -8.50 -5.62 -0.35
C LEU A 45 -9.91 -6.05 -0.74
N PRO A 46 -10.57 -5.50 -1.78
CA PRO A 46 -11.93 -5.91 -2.10
C PRO A 46 -12.04 -7.41 -2.38
N GLN A 47 -11.08 -7.97 -3.13
CA GLN A 47 -11.02 -9.38 -3.44
C GLN A 47 -10.71 -10.22 -2.20
N ILE A 48 -9.70 -9.80 -1.42
CA ILE A 48 -9.30 -10.48 -0.18
C ILE A 48 -10.47 -10.51 0.81
N LEU A 49 -11.15 -9.39 1.02
CA LEU A 49 -12.27 -9.26 1.94
C LEU A 49 -13.47 -10.10 1.52
N ARG A 50 -13.79 -10.14 0.22
CA ARG A 50 -14.86 -10.98 -0.32
C ARG A 50 -14.61 -12.45 -0.02
N ASP A 51 -13.42 -12.94 -0.32
CA ASP A 51 -13.06 -14.34 -0.12
C ASP A 51 -12.98 -14.69 1.37
N PHE A 52 -12.43 -13.77 2.17
CA PHE A 52 -12.33 -13.92 3.61
C PHE A 52 -13.69 -13.96 4.31
N ALA A 53 -14.60 -13.04 3.95
CA ALA A 53 -15.94 -12.99 4.55
C ALA A 53 -16.79 -14.25 4.27
N GLN A 54 -16.57 -14.90 3.11
CA GLN A 54 -17.21 -16.18 2.79
C GLN A 54 -16.68 -17.32 3.67
N LEU A 55 -15.39 -17.32 3.96
CA LEU A 55 -14.74 -18.37 4.76
C LEU A 55 -14.96 -18.18 6.26
N TYR A 56 -14.98 -16.93 6.73
CA TYR A 56 -14.99 -16.57 8.14
C TYR A 56 -16.03 -15.47 8.45
N PRO A 57 -17.34 -15.75 8.30
CA PRO A 57 -18.40 -14.72 8.47
C PRO A 57 -18.49 -14.17 9.89
N GLY A 58 -17.89 -14.84 10.88
CA GLY A 58 -17.85 -14.39 12.28
C GLY A 58 -16.68 -13.47 12.62
N ILE A 59 -15.80 -13.18 11.64
CA ILE A 59 -14.64 -12.30 11.86
C ILE A 59 -14.89 -10.94 11.17
N THR A 60 -14.78 -9.85 11.93
CA THR A 60 -14.87 -8.50 11.41
C THR A 60 -13.48 -7.97 11.04
N VAL A 61 -13.37 -7.27 9.91
CA VAL A 61 -12.13 -6.60 9.49
C VAL A 61 -12.34 -5.09 9.51
N SER A 62 -11.48 -4.39 10.25
CA SER A 62 -11.43 -2.93 10.32
C SER A 62 -10.22 -2.42 9.56
N ILE A 63 -10.43 -1.50 8.63
CA ILE A 63 -9.41 -0.96 7.73
C ILE A 63 -9.13 0.49 8.09
N ARG A 64 -7.85 0.86 8.10
CA ARG A 64 -7.40 2.26 8.20
C ARG A 64 -6.42 2.55 7.07
N GLU A 65 -6.59 3.70 6.44
CA GLU A 65 -5.66 4.18 5.41
C GLU A 65 -4.74 5.23 5.99
N SER A 66 -3.44 5.09 5.70
CA SER A 66 -2.43 6.05 6.12
C SER A 66 -1.13 5.85 5.35
N GLY A 67 -0.22 6.81 5.51
CA GLY A 67 1.17 6.66 5.08
C GLY A 67 1.96 5.73 6.01
N GLN A 68 3.16 5.39 5.57
CA GLN A 68 4.04 4.40 6.17
C GLN A 68 4.41 4.70 7.64
N GLU A 69 4.77 5.94 7.96
CA GLU A 69 5.18 6.33 9.30
C GLU A 69 4.05 6.10 10.33
N GLU A 70 2.82 6.41 9.96
CA GLU A 70 1.66 6.24 10.83
C GLU A 70 1.31 4.74 10.99
N GLN A 71 1.51 3.92 9.94
CA GLN A 71 1.34 2.47 10.01
C GLN A 71 2.34 1.85 11.00
N ASP A 72 3.59 2.24 10.95
CA ASP A 72 4.62 1.79 11.89
C ASP A 72 4.29 2.19 13.33
N GLU A 73 3.77 3.41 13.53
CA GLU A 73 3.32 3.84 14.84
C GLU A 73 2.15 2.97 15.35
N TRP A 74 1.17 2.68 14.50
CA TRP A 74 0.03 1.84 14.88
C TRP A 74 0.44 0.39 15.15
N LEU A 75 1.40 -0.17 14.40
CA LEU A 75 1.99 -1.48 14.70
C LEU A 75 2.68 -1.47 16.07
N ARG A 76 3.49 -0.45 16.34
CA ARG A 76 4.20 -0.27 17.60
C ARG A 76 3.26 -0.12 18.79
N GLU A 77 2.14 0.56 18.60
CA GLU A 77 1.12 0.77 19.63
C GLU A 77 0.16 -0.42 19.78
N GLY A 78 0.23 -1.42 18.90
CA GLY A 78 -0.73 -2.53 18.86
C GLY A 78 -2.14 -2.09 18.48
N ALA A 79 -2.28 -0.96 17.78
CA ALA A 79 -3.55 -0.43 17.31
C ALA A 79 -4.05 -1.16 16.04
N ILE A 80 -3.16 -1.86 15.36
CA ILE A 80 -3.44 -2.74 14.21
C ILE A 80 -2.72 -4.08 14.40
N ASP A 81 -3.23 -5.12 13.75
CA ASP A 81 -2.66 -6.47 13.77
C ASP A 81 -1.62 -6.65 12.66
N LEU A 82 -1.84 -6.02 11.51
CA LEU A 82 -0.93 -6.03 10.36
C LEU A 82 -1.10 -4.79 9.49
N ALA A 83 -0.06 -4.45 8.73
CA ALA A 83 -0.10 -3.41 7.73
C ALA A 83 0.19 -3.99 6.34
N PHE A 84 -0.61 -3.66 5.34
CA PHE A 84 -0.23 -3.82 3.94
C PHE A 84 0.49 -2.56 3.49
N CYS A 85 1.74 -2.69 3.09
CA CYS A 85 2.62 -1.57 2.78
C CYS A 85 3.67 -1.92 1.74
N SER A 86 4.48 -0.94 1.37
CA SER A 86 5.73 -1.16 0.66
C SER A 86 6.84 -1.55 1.63
N TYR A 87 7.78 -2.36 1.13
CA TYR A 87 8.95 -2.74 1.91
C TYR A 87 9.78 -1.53 2.36
N HIS A 88 10.09 -1.51 3.63
CA HIS A 88 11.04 -0.59 4.23
C HIS A 88 11.76 -1.24 5.41
N ASP A 89 12.89 -0.69 5.79
CA ASP A 89 13.63 -1.16 6.95
C ASP A 89 12.83 -0.90 8.23
N SER A 90 12.49 -1.96 8.95
CA SER A 90 11.55 -1.95 10.06
C SER A 90 11.84 -3.12 11.00
N PRO A 91 11.58 -3.00 12.32
CA PRO A 91 11.73 -4.11 13.26
C PRO A 91 10.66 -5.20 13.10
N TYR A 92 9.70 -5.05 12.21
CA TYR A 92 8.58 -5.95 12.01
C TYR A 92 8.88 -7.05 10.99
N HIS A 93 8.16 -8.17 11.06
CA HIS A 93 8.29 -9.24 10.08
C HIS A 93 7.68 -8.83 8.76
N TRP A 94 8.48 -8.86 7.71
CA TRP A 94 8.06 -8.60 6.34
C TRP A 94 7.64 -9.88 5.62
N ILE A 95 6.50 -9.83 4.96
CA ILE A 95 5.94 -10.91 4.14
C ILE A 95 5.72 -10.34 2.74
N PRO A 96 6.59 -10.68 1.76
CA PRO A 96 6.46 -10.16 0.40
C PRO A 96 5.24 -10.75 -0.31
N PHE A 97 4.56 -9.92 -1.12
CA PHE A 97 3.42 -10.31 -1.93
C PHE A 97 3.68 -10.11 -3.41
N LEU A 98 4.06 -8.92 -3.84
CA LEU A 98 4.16 -8.55 -5.24
C LEU A 98 5.21 -7.46 -5.44
N GLU A 99 5.87 -7.47 -6.58
CA GLU A 99 6.58 -6.30 -7.11
C GLU A 99 5.64 -5.51 -8.00
N ASP A 100 5.53 -4.20 -7.74
CA ASP A 100 4.75 -3.26 -8.51
C ASP A 100 5.68 -2.25 -9.18
N GLU A 101 5.57 -2.13 -10.48
CA GLU A 101 6.44 -1.27 -11.27
C GLU A 101 6.00 0.19 -11.15
N ILE A 102 6.94 1.12 -11.26
CA ILE A 102 6.68 2.56 -11.32
C ILE A 102 6.76 3.00 -12.78
N TRP A 103 5.69 3.65 -13.27
CA TRP A 103 5.57 4.10 -14.64
C TRP A 103 5.41 5.61 -14.73
N ALA A 104 5.79 6.18 -15.87
CA ALA A 104 5.51 7.56 -16.22
C ALA A 104 4.06 7.72 -16.68
N ALA A 105 3.44 8.82 -16.29
CA ALA A 105 2.14 9.29 -16.78
C ALA A 105 2.32 10.68 -17.42
N VAL A 106 2.03 10.79 -18.71
CA VAL A 106 2.16 12.03 -19.47
C VAL A 106 0.86 12.33 -20.23
N PRO A 107 0.55 13.58 -20.56
CA PRO A 107 -0.60 13.87 -21.43
C PRO A 107 -0.52 13.08 -22.74
N ALA A 108 -1.66 12.62 -23.27
CA ALA A 108 -1.67 11.81 -24.49
C ALA A 108 -1.10 12.56 -25.72
N GLY A 109 -1.17 13.89 -25.74
CA GLY A 109 -0.57 14.76 -26.77
C GLY A 109 0.89 15.12 -26.56
N HIS A 110 1.50 14.69 -25.46
CA HIS A 110 2.88 15.02 -25.11
C HIS A 110 3.89 14.32 -26.03
N SER A 111 5.03 14.94 -26.31
CA SER A 111 6.08 14.36 -27.16
C SER A 111 6.58 12.99 -26.66
N LEU A 112 6.68 12.83 -25.34
CA LEU A 112 7.09 11.59 -24.71
C LEU A 112 6.03 10.48 -24.80
N ALA A 113 4.78 10.80 -25.11
CA ALA A 113 3.74 9.78 -25.28
C ALA A 113 3.99 8.83 -26.46
N ALA A 114 4.78 9.27 -27.45
CA ALA A 114 5.19 8.45 -28.60
C ALA A 114 6.34 7.49 -28.32
N CYS A 115 7.00 7.60 -27.16
CA CYS A 115 8.09 6.71 -26.77
C CYS A 115 7.53 5.39 -26.22
N ASP A 116 8.23 4.28 -26.44
CA ASP A 116 7.88 2.99 -25.81
C ASP A 116 8.23 2.96 -24.32
N GLU A 117 9.29 3.66 -23.94
CA GLU A 117 9.78 3.82 -22.56
C GLU A 117 10.25 5.26 -22.36
N ILE A 118 10.19 5.76 -21.12
CA ILE A 118 10.55 7.14 -20.78
C ILE A 118 11.71 7.14 -19.79
N ASP A 119 12.79 7.86 -20.14
CA ASP A 119 13.86 8.18 -19.20
C ASP A 119 13.34 9.16 -18.16
N LEU A 120 13.47 8.78 -16.87
CA LEU A 120 13.03 9.62 -15.75
C LEU A 120 13.67 11.01 -15.77
N ALA A 121 14.93 11.12 -16.24
CA ALA A 121 15.62 12.39 -16.36
C ALA A 121 14.92 13.36 -17.31
N LYS A 122 14.25 12.86 -18.36
CA LYS A 122 13.50 13.70 -19.30
C LYS A 122 12.22 14.29 -18.70
N LEU A 123 11.69 13.67 -17.65
CA LEU A 123 10.51 14.20 -16.93
C LEU A 123 10.89 15.36 -16.00
N ALA A 124 12.19 15.48 -15.63
CA ALA A 124 12.64 16.56 -14.76
C ALA A 124 12.55 17.95 -15.38
N ASP A 125 12.62 18.02 -16.71
CA ASP A 125 12.51 19.27 -17.47
C ASP A 125 11.06 19.75 -17.67
N GLU A 126 10.09 18.93 -17.28
CA GLU A 126 8.66 19.20 -17.41
C GLU A 126 8.04 19.63 -16.07
N PRO A 127 6.97 20.44 -16.09
CA PRO A 127 6.18 20.66 -14.88
C PRO A 127 5.77 19.32 -14.25
N PHE A 128 6.13 19.10 -13.01
CA PHE A 128 5.96 17.81 -12.36
C PHE A 128 4.84 17.83 -11.32
N ILE A 129 4.03 16.80 -11.31
CA ILE A 129 2.98 16.55 -10.33
C ILE A 129 3.44 15.39 -9.45
N LEU A 130 3.72 15.65 -8.18
CA LEU A 130 4.26 14.66 -7.25
C LEU A 130 3.19 14.18 -6.26
N GLU A 131 3.21 12.90 -5.95
CA GLU A 131 2.46 12.40 -4.81
C GLU A 131 3.07 12.90 -3.48
N ASP A 132 2.21 13.23 -2.51
CA ASP A 132 2.68 13.74 -1.21
C ASP A 132 3.51 12.68 -0.48
N ARG A 133 4.73 13.03 -0.10
CA ARG A 133 5.72 12.18 0.56
C ARG A 133 5.19 11.44 1.80
N ALA A 134 4.21 12.01 2.48
CA ALA A 134 3.60 11.36 3.64
C ALA A 134 2.83 10.07 3.26
N TYR A 135 2.49 9.90 1.98
CA TYR A 135 1.72 8.76 1.48
C TYR A 135 2.55 7.85 0.57
N ASP A 136 3.47 8.37 -0.23
CA ASP A 136 4.33 7.56 -1.09
C ASP A 136 5.83 7.84 -0.88
N TYR A 137 6.46 6.95 -0.14
CA TYR A 137 7.91 6.92 0.02
C TYR A 137 8.61 6.40 -1.24
N ASP A 138 7.97 5.50 -2.01
CA ASP A 138 8.61 4.80 -3.13
C ASP A 138 8.91 5.71 -4.30
N ILE A 139 7.97 6.58 -4.70
CA ILE A 139 8.20 7.55 -5.78
C ILE A 139 9.34 8.50 -5.42
N THR A 140 9.33 9.02 -4.19
CA THR A 140 10.42 9.88 -3.71
C THR A 140 11.76 9.14 -3.72
N ARG A 141 11.80 7.87 -3.31
CA ARG A 141 13.00 7.03 -3.33
C ARG A 141 13.50 6.80 -4.75
N VAL A 142 12.61 6.50 -5.71
CA VAL A 142 12.96 6.30 -7.12
C VAL A 142 13.57 7.56 -7.72
N ILE A 143 12.95 8.72 -7.52
CA ILE A 143 13.43 10.02 -7.99
C ILE A 143 14.82 10.34 -7.39
N THR A 144 14.95 10.15 -6.06
CA THR A 144 16.20 10.43 -5.34
C THR A 144 17.33 9.51 -5.78
N ASN A 145 17.07 8.21 -5.92
CA ASN A 145 18.07 7.22 -6.35
C ASN A 145 18.53 7.45 -7.79
N ALA A 146 17.67 7.98 -8.64
CA ALA A 146 18.02 8.36 -10.00
C ALA A 146 18.81 9.69 -10.07
N GLY A 147 18.97 10.42 -8.97
CA GLY A 147 19.61 11.74 -8.95
C GLY A 147 18.83 12.80 -9.72
N VAL A 148 17.55 12.60 -9.90
CA VAL A 148 16.67 13.50 -10.66
C VAL A 148 16.02 14.53 -9.73
N HIS A 149 15.93 15.77 -10.18
CA HIS A 149 15.33 16.89 -9.44
C HIS A 149 14.21 17.50 -10.27
N PRO A 150 12.98 16.94 -10.22
CA PRO A 150 11.87 17.45 -11.02
C PRO A 150 11.41 18.84 -10.57
N ASP A 151 10.89 19.64 -11.51
CA ASP A 151 10.24 20.92 -11.24
C ASP A 151 8.82 20.69 -10.68
N VAL A 152 8.74 20.34 -9.39
CA VAL A 152 7.46 20.04 -8.73
C VAL A 152 6.61 21.31 -8.63
N ARG A 153 5.52 21.34 -9.40
CA ARG A 153 4.55 22.43 -9.42
C ARG A 153 3.32 22.13 -8.57
N TRP A 154 2.95 20.86 -8.47
CA TRP A 154 1.74 20.42 -7.79
C TRP A 154 2.02 19.19 -6.94
N THR A 155 1.31 19.07 -5.83
CA THR A 155 1.32 17.87 -4.99
C THR A 155 -0.10 17.43 -4.70
N SER A 156 -0.34 16.12 -4.64
CA SER A 156 -1.62 15.54 -4.25
C SER A 156 -1.39 14.25 -3.48
N LYS A 157 -2.34 13.90 -2.62
CA LYS A 157 -2.41 12.59 -1.92
C LYS A 157 -3.24 11.56 -2.68
N ASP A 158 -3.87 11.98 -3.78
CA ASP A 158 -4.80 11.17 -4.54
C ASP A 158 -4.27 11.00 -5.97
N GLU A 159 -3.89 9.78 -6.31
CA GLU A 159 -3.32 9.41 -7.61
C GLU A 159 -4.33 9.64 -8.75
N LEU A 160 -5.64 9.51 -8.48
CA LEU A 160 -6.66 9.83 -9.48
C LEU A 160 -6.73 11.32 -9.76
N ALA A 161 -6.53 12.16 -8.73
CA ALA A 161 -6.42 13.60 -8.91
C ALA A 161 -5.15 13.95 -9.71
N ILE A 162 -4.02 13.26 -9.45
CA ILE A 162 -2.79 13.41 -10.23
C ILE A 162 -3.06 13.07 -11.70
N LEU A 163 -3.69 11.93 -12.00
CA LEU A 163 -4.04 11.52 -13.36
C LEU A 163 -4.99 12.54 -14.05
N ALA A 164 -5.94 13.10 -13.30
CA ALA A 164 -6.81 14.15 -13.82
C ALA A 164 -6.03 15.44 -14.17
N MET A 165 -5.04 15.81 -13.35
CA MET A 165 -4.16 16.95 -13.64
C MET A 165 -3.26 16.68 -14.85
N VAL A 166 -2.69 15.48 -14.98
CA VAL A 166 -1.92 15.07 -16.18
C VAL A 166 -2.80 15.16 -17.43
N LYS A 167 -4.02 14.61 -17.37
CA LYS A 167 -4.98 14.69 -18.48
C LYS A 167 -5.26 16.13 -18.95
N LEU A 168 -5.27 17.08 -18.01
CA LEU A 168 -5.48 18.50 -18.29
C LEU A 168 -4.20 19.26 -18.66
N GLU A 169 -3.11 18.53 -18.95
CA GLU A 169 -1.82 19.08 -19.38
C GLU A 169 -1.15 20.02 -18.34
N LEU A 170 -1.46 19.82 -17.03
CA LEU A 170 -0.83 20.60 -15.96
C LEU A 170 0.60 20.17 -15.67
N GLY A 171 1.01 19.00 -16.17
CA GLY A 171 2.34 18.45 -16.01
C GLY A 171 2.38 16.95 -16.24
N VAL A 172 3.53 16.37 -15.91
CA VAL A 172 3.80 14.94 -15.98
C VAL A 172 3.93 14.36 -14.55
N SER A 173 3.83 13.04 -14.43
CA SER A 173 4.01 12.36 -13.14
C SER A 173 4.64 10.98 -13.31
N VAL A 174 5.02 10.37 -12.19
CA VAL A 174 5.32 8.94 -12.08
C VAL A 174 4.43 8.34 -11.01
N LEU A 175 3.84 7.19 -11.29
CA LEU A 175 2.86 6.55 -10.44
C LEU A 175 3.05 5.02 -10.46
N PRO A 176 2.60 4.31 -9.43
CA PRO A 176 2.59 2.85 -9.41
C PRO A 176 1.74 2.26 -10.53
N ALA A 177 2.24 1.20 -11.17
CA ALA A 177 1.55 0.55 -12.28
C ALA A 177 0.18 -0.01 -11.88
N LEU A 178 -0.03 -0.35 -10.61
CA LEU A 178 -1.34 -0.74 -10.10
C LEU A 178 -2.46 0.25 -10.45
N TYR A 179 -2.17 1.56 -10.45
CA TYR A 179 -3.12 2.59 -10.87
C TYR A 179 -3.24 2.72 -12.38
N LEU A 180 -2.20 2.33 -13.12
CA LEU A 180 -2.04 2.62 -14.53
C LEU A 180 -2.44 1.46 -15.44
N HIS A 181 -2.85 0.32 -14.88
CA HIS A 181 -3.36 -0.83 -15.64
C HIS A 181 -4.75 -0.59 -16.25
N GLU A 182 -5.54 0.30 -15.67
CA GLU A 182 -6.82 0.72 -16.24
C GLU A 182 -6.59 1.74 -17.36
N GLU A 183 -7.52 1.84 -18.30
CA GLU A 183 -7.45 2.87 -19.34
C GLU A 183 -7.70 4.26 -18.74
N HIS A 184 -6.81 5.18 -19.04
CA HIS A 184 -6.91 6.59 -18.63
C HIS A 184 -7.02 7.49 -19.87
N PRO A 185 -8.24 7.69 -20.43
CA PRO A 185 -8.41 8.50 -21.64
C PRO A 185 -7.83 9.91 -21.49
N GLY A 186 -6.88 10.25 -22.36
CA GLY A 186 -6.14 11.52 -22.31
C GLY A 186 -4.80 11.48 -21.57
N VAL A 187 -4.42 10.31 -21.01
CA VAL A 187 -3.10 10.07 -20.42
C VAL A 187 -2.41 8.93 -21.15
N ALA A 188 -1.16 9.11 -21.52
CA ALA A 188 -0.28 8.04 -21.99
C ALA A 188 0.59 7.57 -20.82
N VAL A 189 0.60 6.25 -20.61
CA VAL A 189 1.41 5.60 -19.57
C VAL A 189 2.55 4.83 -20.21
N ARG A 190 3.76 4.94 -19.67
CA ARG A 190 4.96 4.29 -20.21
C ARG A 190 5.86 3.81 -19.09
N PRO A 191 6.49 2.65 -19.26
CA PRO A 191 7.53 2.20 -18.35
C PRO A 191 8.67 3.20 -18.26
N LEU A 192 9.33 3.26 -17.10
CA LEU A 192 10.54 4.07 -16.91
C LEU A 192 11.78 3.34 -17.39
N VAL A 193 12.79 4.10 -17.80
CA VAL A 193 14.18 3.63 -18.01
C VAL A 193 15.12 4.45 -17.12
N PRO A 194 15.92 3.82 -16.25
CA PRO A 194 15.85 2.39 -15.89
C PRO A 194 14.54 2.02 -15.22
N ARG A 195 14.15 0.75 -15.31
CA ARG A 195 12.95 0.21 -14.64
C ARG A 195 13.04 0.45 -13.13
N ALA A 196 11.92 0.86 -12.55
CA ALA A 196 11.81 1.12 -11.12
C ALA A 196 10.65 0.31 -10.54
N PHE A 197 10.86 -0.22 -9.32
CA PHE A 197 9.90 -1.10 -8.66
C PHE A 197 9.74 -0.73 -7.19
N ARG A 198 8.57 -1.05 -6.65
CA ARG A 198 8.32 -1.14 -5.22
C ARG A 198 7.91 -2.57 -4.86
N GLN A 199 8.31 -3.02 -3.69
CA GLN A 199 7.88 -4.31 -3.17
C GLN A 199 6.68 -4.12 -2.25
N LEU A 200 5.58 -4.76 -2.57
CA LEU A 200 4.35 -4.71 -1.79
C LEU A 200 4.19 -5.99 -0.99
N GLY A 201 3.68 -5.86 0.23
CA GLY A 201 3.48 -7.01 1.10
C GLY A 201 2.77 -6.65 2.40
N ALA A 202 2.94 -7.51 3.40
CA ALA A 202 2.41 -7.28 4.73
C ALA A 202 3.53 -7.18 5.76
N MET A 203 3.40 -6.25 6.69
CA MET A 203 4.18 -6.18 7.92
C MET A 203 3.34 -6.64 9.11
N VAL A 204 3.92 -7.45 9.96
CA VAL A 204 3.30 -7.94 11.19
C VAL A 204 4.29 -7.78 12.35
N PRO A 205 3.82 -7.45 13.57
CA PRO A 205 4.71 -7.30 14.72
C PRO A 205 5.46 -8.58 15.07
N ASP A 206 4.77 -9.71 15.02
CA ASP A 206 5.30 -11.02 15.37
C ASP A 206 4.41 -12.10 14.76
N LEU A 207 4.98 -12.98 13.93
CA LEU A 207 4.25 -14.05 13.25
C LEU A 207 3.69 -15.09 14.21
N ASP A 208 4.45 -15.40 15.26
CA ASP A 208 4.10 -16.45 16.22
C ASP A 208 3.01 -15.98 17.20
N ASN A 209 2.89 -14.68 17.39
CA ASN A 209 1.96 -14.04 18.32
C ASN A 209 0.78 -13.31 17.66
N LEU A 210 0.51 -13.58 16.37
CA LEU A 210 -0.71 -13.09 15.74
C LEU A 210 -1.95 -13.73 16.38
N SER A 211 -3.03 -12.93 16.51
CA SER A 211 -4.32 -13.47 16.93
C SER A 211 -4.84 -14.52 15.91
N PRO A 212 -5.69 -15.48 16.33
CA PRO A 212 -6.27 -16.46 15.42
C PRO A 212 -6.96 -15.83 14.22
N ALA A 213 -7.67 -14.71 14.41
CA ALA A 213 -8.33 -13.98 13.34
C ALA A 213 -7.32 -13.35 12.37
N ALA A 214 -6.25 -12.71 12.88
CA ALA A 214 -5.22 -12.11 12.05
C ALA A 214 -4.42 -13.16 11.26
N ARG A 215 -4.11 -14.31 11.85
CA ARG A 215 -3.47 -15.45 11.15
C ARG A 215 -4.34 -15.94 9.99
N ARG A 216 -5.66 -16.13 10.21
CA ARG A 216 -6.59 -16.53 9.15
C ARG A 216 -6.69 -15.49 8.04
N PHE A 217 -6.74 -14.23 8.42
CA PHE A 217 -6.81 -13.14 7.46
C PHE A 217 -5.56 -13.09 6.57
N LEU A 218 -4.37 -13.14 7.17
CA LEU A 218 -3.11 -13.15 6.44
C LEU A 218 -2.99 -14.38 5.51
N ALA A 219 -3.36 -15.57 6.00
CA ALA A 219 -3.36 -16.79 5.18
C ALA A 219 -4.35 -16.68 4.00
N SER A 220 -5.54 -16.11 4.23
CA SER A 220 -6.52 -15.87 3.17
C SER A 220 -6.01 -14.85 2.17
N ALA A 221 -5.40 -13.75 2.62
CA ALA A 221 -4.81 -12.74 1.75
C ALA A 221 -3.73 -13.34 0.84
N ARG A 222 -2.80 -14.13 1.39
CA ARG A 222 -1.78 -14.83 0.60
C ARG A 222 -2.40 -15.75 -0.45
N LYS A 223 -3.40 -16.54 -0.05
CA LYS A 223 -4.10 -17.45 -0.96
C LYS A 223 -4.81 -16.71 -2.10
N THR A 224 -5.54 -15.64 -1.78
CA THR A 224 -6.25 -14.82 -2.78
C THR A 224 -5.29 -14.18 -3.77
N MET A 225 -4.11 -13.75 -3.29
CA MET A 225 -3.05 -13.17 -4.12
C MET A 225 -2.18 -14.21 -4.84
N GLY A 226 -2.48 -15.52 -4.72
CA GLY A 226 -1.72 -16.60 -5.38
C GLY A 226 -0.33 -16.84 -4.81
N ILE A 227 -0.07 -16.42 -3.57
CA ILE A 227 1.22 -16.54 -2.92
C ILE A 227 1.25 -17.84 -2.11
N SER A 228 2.25 -18.67 -2.38
CA SER A 228 2.44 -19.93 -1.63
C SER A 228 2.65 -19.67 -0.13
N PRO A 229 2.21 -20.59 0.74
CA PRO A 229 2.33 -20.48 2.19
C PRO A 229 3.77 -20.30 2.65
#